data_997fc0f074743859559eb194f38247ff
#
_entry.id   997fc0f074743859559eb194f38247ff
#
_cell.length_a   1.000
_cell.length_b   1.000
_cell.length_c   1.000
_cell.angle_alpha   90.00
_cell.angle_beta   90.00
_cell.angle_gamma   90.00
#
_symmetry.space_group_name_H-M   'P 1'
#
loop_
_entity.id
_entity.type
_entity.pdbx_description
1 polymer ?
#
loop_
_entity_poly.entity_id
_entity_poly.type
_entity_poly.pdbx_seq_one_letter_code
_entity_poly.pdbx_strand_id
1 'polypeptide(L)'
;AQSRTDFYLKTIQTHGLWDNQNPFKSSIVDYDKDDKIAIITRGKIKLSKQIDFWLNVPKASNAIKVAEGVEFYKGIGERPLMAQATFSIWKNIDAVKNFAYKSKAHADIIKKTKQRNWYSEDMFTRFIITDKVDKYYK
;
A
#
# COMPACT_ATOMS: atom_id res chain seq x y z
N ALA A 1 7.93 4.78 28.29
CA ALA A 1 8.45 5.68 27.27
C ALA A 1 7.60 5.59 25.99
N GLN A 2 7.25 6.71 25.43
CA GLN A 2 6.56 6.78 24.14
C GLN A 2 7.57 7.14 23.05
N SER A 3 7.44 6.49 21.90
CA SER A 3 8.25 6.81 20.72
C SER A 3 7.35 7.14 19.54
N ARG A 4 7.83 8.02 18.67
CA ARG A 4 7.16 8.41 17.43
C ARG A 4 8.19 8.45 16.33
N THR A 5 7.83 7.93 15.19
CA THR A 5 8.63 8.05 13.96
C THR A 5 7.84 8.82 12.91
N ASP A 6 8.41 9.91 12.43
CA ASP A 6 7.84 10.70 11.34
C ASP A 6 8.58 10.37 10.03
N PHE A 7 7.82 10.04 8.99
CA PHE A 7 8.33 9.85 7.64
C PHE A 7 7.90 11.02 6.76
N TYR A 8 8.86 11.57 6.02
CA TYR A 8 8.62 12.61 5.03
C TYR A 8 8.66 11.98 3.65
N LEU A 9 7.60 12.17 2.87
CA LEU A 9 7.38 11.46 1.62
C LEU A 9 7.19 12.45 0.47
N LYS A 10 7.74 12.11 -0.70
CA LYS A 10 7.41 12.76 -1.97
C LYS A 10 6.73 11.79 -2.91
N THR A 11 5.60 12.19 -3.45
CA THR A 11 4.83 11.37 -4.39
C THR A 11 5.53 11.29 -5.74
N ILE A 12 5.82 10.07 -6.20
CA ILE A 12 6.42 9.83 -7.51
C ILE A 12 5.43 9.25 -8.51
N GLN A 13 4.40 8.57 -8.04
CA GLN A 13 3.35 8.01 -8.88
C GLN A 13 2.07 7.88 -8.06
N THR A 14 0.95 8.26 -8.64
CA THR A 14 -0.36 8.09 -8.02
C THR A 14 -1.43 7.87 -9.07
N HIS A 15 -2.38 7.00 -8.77
CA HIS A 15 -3.61 6.84 -9.55
C HIS A 15 -4.76 6.40 -8.64
N GLY A 16 -5.97 6.61 -9.12
CA GLY A 16 -7.18 6.26 -8.37
C GLY A 16 -7.66 7.38 -7.46
N LEU A 17 -8.62 7.05 -6.61
CA LEU A 17 -9.34 8.02 -5.80
C LEU A 17 -9.45 7.57 -4.34
N TRP A 18 -9.51 8.55 -3.46
CA TRP A 18 -9.85 8.43 -2.05
C TRP A 18 -11.02 9.39 -1.74
N ASP A 19 -12.21 8.83 -1.55
CA ASP A 19 -13.46 9.59 -1.37
C ASP A 19 -13.67 10.64 -2.48
N ASN A 20 -13.65 10.16 -3.74
CA ASN A 20 -13.84 10.94 -4.98
C ASN A 20 -12.74 11.96 -5.30
N GLN A 21 -11.65 11.97 -4.55
CA GLN A 21 -10.51 12.85 -4.77
C GLN A 21 -9.20 12.06 -4.69
N ASN A 22 -8.16 12.55 -5.34
CA ASN A 22 -6.81 12.05 -5.11
C ASN A 22 -6.04 13.10 -4.30
N PRO A 23 -5.73 12.84 -3.02
CA PRO A 23 -5.04 13.81 -2.16
C PRO A 23 -3.57 13.98 -2.51
N PHE A 24 -3.02 13.14 -3.39
CA PHE A 24 -1.62 13.14 -3.74
C PHE A 24 -1.40 13.69 -5.13
N LYS A 25 -0.34 14.48 -5.30
CA LYS A 25 0.09 14.99 -6.61
C LYS A 25 1.47 14.43 -6.92
N SER A 26 1.62 13.83 -8.09
CA SER A 26 2.92 13.37 -8.56
C SER A 26 3.86 14.55 -8.77
N SER A 27 5.08 14.39 -8.32
CA SER A 27 6.18 15.35 -8.56
C SER A 27 7.21 14.69 -9.48
N ILE A 28 7.84 15.48 -10.35
CA ILE A 28 9.02 15.01 -11.04
C ILE A 28 10.16 14.99 -10.02
N VAL A 29 10.52 13.80 -9.58
CA VAL A 29 11.56 13.61 -8.59
C VAL A 29 12.53 12.57 -9.12
N ASP A 30 13.80 12.95 -9.21
CA ASP A 30 14.86 11.98 -9.44
C ASP A 30 15.08 11.20 -8.15
N TYR A 31 15.12 9.88 -8.27
CA TYR A 31 15.44 8.99 -7.16
C TYR A 31 16.38 7.89 -7.60
N ASP A 32 17.23 7.46 -6.69
CA ASP A 32 18.19 6.38 -6.94
C ASP A 32 17.52 5.02 -6.78
N LYS A 33 18.10 4.01 -7.44
CA LYS A 33 17.64 2.61 -7.33
C LYS A 33 17.67 2.07 -5.89
N ASP A 34 18.48 2.66 -5.02
CA ASP A 34 18.64 2.24 -3.62
C ASP A 34 17.78 3.05 -2.64
N ASP A 35 17.03 4.04 -3.12
CA ASP A 35 16.13 4.81 -2.28
C ASP A 35 14.97 3.95 -1.77
N LYS A 36 14.62 4.13 -0.51
CA LYS A 36 13.48 3.44 0.09
C LYS A 36 12.18 3.99 -0.48
N ILE A 37 11.26 3.06 -0.75
CA ILE A 37 9.96 3.34 -1.34
C ILE A 37 8.88 3.09 -0.29
N ALA A 38 7.96 4.04 -0.16
CA ALA A 38 6.72 3.86 0.58
C ALA A 38 5.54 3.73 -0.39
N ILE A 39 4.57 2.90 -0.03
CA ILE A 39 3.37 2.67 -0.82
C ILE A 39 2.14 2.77 0.07
N ILE A 40 1.13 3.50 -0.40
CA ILE A 40 -0.22 3.44 0.13
C ILE A 40 -1.12 2.83 -0.94
N THR A 41 -1.82 1.78 -0.56
CA THR A 41 -2.93 1.23 -1.34
C THR A 41 -4.21 1.37 -0.54
N ARG A 42 -5.30 1.68 -1.19
CA ARG A 42 -6.62 1.79 -0.57
C ARG A 42 -7.67 1.16 -1.46
N GLY A 43 -8.58 0.43 -0.86
CA GLY A 43 -9.74 -0.13 -1.54
C GLY A 43 -11.02 0.14 -0.74
N LYS A 44 -12.04 0.62 -1.43
CA LYS A 44 -13.41 0.70 -0.91
C LYS A 44 -14.21 -0.45 -1.51
N ILE A 45 -14.67 -1.35 -0.65
CA ILE A 45 -15.27 -2.60 -1.06
C ILE A 45 -16.77 -2.41 -1.29
N LYS A 46 -17.27 -2.90 -2.40
CA LYS A 46 -18.73 -2.90 -2.67
C LYS A 46 -19.46 -3.69 -1.61
N LEU A 47 -20.59 -3.17 -1.13
CA LEU A 47 -21.39 -3.82 -0.09
C LEU A 47 -21.74 -5.27 -0.45
N SER A 48 -22.14 -5.51 -1.69
CA SER A 48 -22.47 -6.85 -2.21
C SER A 48 -21.29 -7.80 -2.31
N LYS A 49 -20.06 -7.31 -2.18
CA LYS A 49 -18.81 -8.08 -2.36
C LYS A 49 -18.01 -8.26 -1.07
N GLN A 50 -18.49 -7.78 0.05
CA GLN A 50 -17.74 -7.79 1.31
C GLN A 50 -17.38 -9.20 1.78
N ILE A 51 -18.32 -10.14 1.75
CA ILE A 51 -18.07 -11.52 2.19
C ILE A 51 -17.00 -12.16 1.30
N ASP A 52 -17.15 -12.07 -0.01
CA ASP A 52 -16.20 -12.64 -0.96
C ASP A 52 -14.79 -12.04 -0.80
N PHE A 53 -14.71 -10.73 -0.60
CA PHE A 53 -13.44 -10.03 -0.35
C PHE A 53 -12.75 -10.55 0.92
N TRP A 54 -13.46 -10.57 2.04
CA TRP A 54 -12.87 -10.94 3.34
C TRP A 54 -12.49 -12.41 3.44
N LEU A 55 -13.09 -13.28 2.63
CA LEU A 55 -12.67 -14.69 2.53
C LEU A 55 -11.33 -14.85 1.76
N ASN A 56 -10.94 -13.88 0.93
CA ASN A 56 -9.77 -13.98 0.07
C ASN A 56 -8.56 -13.12 0.52
N VAL A 57 -8.80 -12.04 1.25
CA VAL A 57 -7.76 -11.07 1.65
C VAL A 57 -6.66 -11.62 2.56
N PRO A 58 -6.90 -12.54 3.50
CA PRO A 58 -5.84 -13.04 4.39
C PRO A 58 -4.64 -13.63 3.65
N LYS A 59 -4.84 -14.22 2.48
CA LYS A 59 -3.76 -14.75 1.64
C LYS A 59 -2.83 -13.67 1.10
N ALA A 60 -3.40 -12.53 0.69
CA ALA A 60 -2.63 -11.39 0.19
C ALA A 60 -1.82 -10.72 1.30
N SER A 61 -2.41 -10.55 2.48
CA SER A 61 -1.71 -10.00 3.66
C SER A 61 -0.53 -10.86 4.09
N ASN A 62 -0.67 -12.18 4.05
CA ASN A 62 0.43 -13.09 4.37
C ASN A 62 1.56 -13.01 3.34
N ALA A 63 1.25 -12.82 2.06
CA ALA A 63 2.26 -12.66 1.01
C ALA A 63 3.15 -11.44 1.24
N ILE A 64 2.58 -10.32 1.68
CA ILE A 64 3.37 -9.11 1.99
C ILE A 64 4.27 -9.34 3.21
N LYS A 65 3.79 -9.99 4.25
CA LYS A 65 4.58 -10.24 5.47
C LYS A 65 5.89 -10.99 5.20
N VAL A 66 5.90 -11.86 4.22
CA VAL A 66 7.05 -12.70 3.87
C VAL A 66 7.77 -12.21 2.61
N ALA A 67 7.38 -11.09 2.03
CA ALA A 67 7.98 -10.55 0.82
C ALA A 67 9.42 -10.11 1.08
N GLU A 68 10.31 -10.47 0.16
CA GLU A 68 11.70 -10.02 0.22
C GLU A 68 11.76 -8.49 0.00
N GLY A 69 12.46 -7.80 0.87
CA GLY A 69 12.68 -6.36 0.78
C GLY A 69 11.57 -5.49 1.38
N VAL A 70 10.52 -6.06 1.95
CA VAL A 70 9.58 -5.30 2.78
C VAL A 70 10.20 -5.04 4.15
N GLU A 71 10.23 -3.77 4.57
CA GLU A 71 10.79 -3.36 5.86
C GLU A 71 9.70 -3.04 6.89
N PHE A 72 8.55 -2.59 6.42
CA PHE A 72 7.42 -2.24 7.27
C PHE A 72 6.11 -2.48 6.51
N TYR A 73 5.10 -2.91 7.23
CA TYR A 73 3.76 -3.13 6.70
C TYR A 73 2.71 -2.88 7.78
N LYS A 74 1.69 -2.11 7.45
CA LYS A 74 0.57 -1.85 8.34
C LYS A 74 -0.73 -1.74 7.56
N GLY A 75 -1.71 -2.57 7.92
CA GLY A 75 -3.09 -2.41 7.48
C GLY A 75 -3.80 -1.36 8.33
N ILE A 76 -4.58 -0.52 7.69
CA ILE A 76 -5.36 0.53 8.33
C ILE A 76 -6.83 0.33 7.94
N GLY A 77 -7.66 -0.02 8.92
CA GLY A 77 -9.10 -0.07 8.75
C GLY A 77 -9.68 1.34 8.85
N GLU A 78 -10.24 1.85 7.77
CA GLU A 78 -10.84 3.18 7.75
C GLU A 78 -12.31 3.14 8.18
N ARG A 79 -13.06 2.21 7.60
CA ARG A 79 -14.43 1.90 7.97
C ARG A 79 -14.56 0.40 8.12
N PRO A 80 -15.06 -0.12 9.23
CA PRO A 80 -15.16 -1.55 9.43
C PRO A 80 -15.83 -2.24 8.24
N LEU A 81 -15.13 -3.23 7.66
CA LEU A 81 -15.57 -4.05 6.53
C LEU A 81 -15.76 -3.32 5.18
N MET A 82 -15.71 -1.97 5.13
CA MET A 82 -16.04 -1.21 3.92
C MET A 82 -14.84 -0.62 3.20
N ALA A 83 -13.86 -0.12 3.94
CA ALA A 83 -12.68 0.50 3.35
C ALA A 83 -11.42 0.10 4.10
N GLN A 84 -10.39 -0.24 3.36
CA GLN A 84 -9.11 -0.67 3.89
C GLN A 84 -7.97 0.02 3.14
N ALA A 85 -7.02 0.53 3.89
CA ALA A 85 -5.76 1.01 3.36
C ALA A 85 -4.60 0.16 3.89
N THR A 86 -3.53 0.12 3.13
CA THR A 86 -2.27 -0.50 3.53
C THR A 86 -1.14 0.47 3.28
N PHE A 87 -0.32 0.68 4.29
CA PHE A 87 0.94 1.41 4.18
C PHE A 87 2.10 0.42 4.28
N SER A 88 3.04 0.49 3.36
CA SER A 88 4.22 -0.37 3.37
C SER A 88 5.47 0.40 2.99
N ILE A 89 6.61 -0.02 3.55
CA ILE A 89 7.93 0.52 3.25
C ILE A 89 8.79 -0.60 2.69
N TRP A 90 9.47 -0.31 1.59
CA TRP A 90 10.28 -1.25 0.83
C TRP A 90 11.72 -0.77 0.73
N LYS A 91 12.63 -1.71 0.72
CA LYS A 91 14.07 -1.47 0.64
C LYS A 91 14.44 -0.61 -0.56
N ASN A 92 13.84 -0.89 -1.73
CA ASN A 92 14.07 -0.18 -2.98
C ASN A 92 12.95 -0.47 -3.98
N ILE A 93 13.01 0.17 -5.14
CA ILE A 93 12.02 -0.02 -6.20
C ILE A 93 12.02 -1.44 -6.79
N ASP A 94 13.17 -2.09 -6.85
CA ASP A 94 13.26 -3.47 -7.37
C ASP A 94 12.53 -4.46 -6.47
N ALA A 95 12.58 -4.29 -5.15
CA ALA A 95 11.82 -5.10 -4.22
C ALA A 95 10.31 -4.96 -4.45
N VAL A 96 9.83 -3.74 -4.71
CA VAL A 96 8.42 -3.48 -5.06
C VAL A 96 8.03 -4.19 -6.35
N LYS A 97 8.84 -4.03 -7.39
CA LYS A 97 8.59 -4.67 -8.70
C LYS A 97 8.61 -6.20 -8.61
N ASN A 98 9.56 -6.75 -7.89
CA ASN A 98 9.64 -8.20 -7.70
C ASN A 98 8.40 -8.74 -6.99
N PHE A 99 7.93 -8.07 -5.95
CA PHE A 99 6.70 -8.46 -5.27
C PHE A 99 5.49 -8.37 -6.20
N ALA A 100 5.33 -7.24 -6.90
CA ALA A 100 4.19 -6.99 -7.77
C ALA A 100 4.08 -7.97 -8.95
N TYR A 101 5.20 -8.37 -9.55
CA TYR A 101 5.22 -9.15 -10.78
C TYR A 101 5.60 -10.61 -10.59
N LYS A 102 6.34 -10.97 -9.54
CA LYS A 102 6.84 -12.33 -9.31
C LYS A 102 6.11 -13.08 -8.20
N SER A 103 5.41 -12.39 -7.30
CA SER A 103 4.61 -13.03 -6.26
C SER A 103 3.35 -13.63 -6.86
N LYS A 104 3.25 -14.96 -6.85
CA LYS A 104 2.06 -15.66 -7.33
C LYS A 104 0.80 -15.28 -6.54
N ALA A 105 0.89 -15.18 -5.22
CA ALA A 105 -0.23 -14.82 -4.38
C ALA A 105 -0.74 -13.40 -4.68
N HIS A 106 0.16 -12.45 -4.91
CA HIS A 106 -0.19 -11.08 -5.29
C HIS A 106 -0.83 -11.02 -6.69
N ALA A 107 -0.26 -11.73 -7.66
CA ALA A 107 -0.84 -11.83 -9.01
C ALA A 107 -2.23 -12.45 -9.00
N ASP A 108 -2.45 -13.50 -8.21
CA ASP A 108 -3.77 -14.13 -8.06
C ASP A 108 -4.80 -13.15 -7.46
N ILE A 109 -4.41 -12.34 -6.48
CA ILE A 109 -5.30 -11.32 -5.88
C ILE A 109 -5.64 -10.21 -6.88
N ILE A 110 -4.67 -9.72 -7.65
CA ILE A 110 -4.94 -8.74 -8.71
C ILE A 110 -5.95 -9.30 -9.72
N LYS A 111 -5.74 -10.54 -10.16
CA LYS A 111 -6.66 -11.22 -11.09
C LYS A 111 -8.06 -11.36 -10.52
N LYS A 112 -8.20 -11.81 -9.27
CA LYS A 112 -9.49 -11.94 -8.58
C LYS A 112 -10.17 -10.59 -8.41
N THR A 113 -9.44 -9.55 -8.05
CA THR A 113 -9.95 -8.18 -7.89
C THR A 113 -10.61 -7.70 -9.17
N LYS A 114 -9.96 -7.92 -10.33
CA LYS A 114 -10.50 -7.55 -11.64
C LYS A 114 -11.70 -8.41 -12.04
N GLN A 115 -11.62 -9.72 -11.87
CA GLN A 115 -12.68 -10.65 -12.26
C GLN A 115 -13.94 -10.52 -11.39
N ARG A 116 -13.77 -10.31 -10.09
CA ARG A 116 -14.86 -10.26 -9.12
C ARG A 116 -15.37 -8.87 -8.85
N ASN A 117 -14.67 -7.84 -9.35
CA ASN A 117 -15.08 -6.44 -9.26
C ASN A 117 -15.40 -6.01 -7.82
N TRP A 118 -14.46 -6.26 -6.91
CA TRP A 118 -14.65 -6.02 -5.48
C TRP A 118 -14.75 -4.55 -5.09
N TYR A 119 -14.03 -3.66 -5.79
CA TYR A 119 -13.90 -2.27 -5.39
C TYR A 119 -14.88 -1.36 -6.10
N SER A 120 -15.49 -0.46 -5.34
CA SER A 120 -16.20 0.71 -5.88
C SER A 120 -15.25 1.87 -6.14
N GLU A 121 -14.14 1.89 -5.40
CA GLU A 121 -13.08 2.90 -5.52
C GLU A 121 -11.77 2.29 -5.05
N ASP A 122 -10.69 2.61 -5.72
CA ASP A 122 -9.35 2.20 -5.32
C ASP A 122 -8.34 3.32 -5.55
N MET A 123 -7.23 3.27 -4.82
CA MET A 123 -6.12 4.19 -4.98
C MET A 123 -4.80 3.46 -4.74
N PHE A 124 -3.81 3.83 -5.54
CA PHE A 124 -2.44 3.40 -5.38
C PHE A 124 -1.53 4.61 -5.47
N THR A 125 -0.64 4.78 -4.49
CA THR A 125 0.33 5.87 -4.50
C THR A 125 1.69 5.37 -4.03
N ARG A 126 2.71 5.73 -4.79
CA ARG A 126 4.10 5.42 -4.53
C ARG A 126 4.86 6.70 -4.19
N PHE A 127 5.67 6.61 -3.14
CA PHE A 127 6.48 7.72 -2.65
C PHE A 127 7.95 7.30 -2.54
N ILE A 128 8.86 8.27 -2.62
CA ILE A 128 10.18 8.11 -2.02
C ILE A 128 10.15 8.66 -0.59
N ILE A 129 10.94 8.05 0.30
CA ILE A 129 11.15 8.55 1.65
C ILE A 129 12.31 9.54 1.60
N THR A 130 12.02 10.83 1.86
CA THR A 130 13.03 11.88 1.82
C THR A 130 13.71 12.09 3.17
N ASP A 131 13.02 11.77 4.26
CA ASP A 131 13.55 11.88 5.61
C ASP A 131 12.78 10.98 6.58
N LYS A 132 13.44 10.59 7.67
CA LYS A 132 12.89 9.83 8.78
C LYS A 132 13.37 10.43 10.08
N VAL A 133 12.46 10.80 10.98
CA VAL A 133 12.78 11.41 12.26
C VAL A 133 12.17 10.59 13.39
N ASP A 134 13.01 10.07 14.26
CA ASP A 134 12.60 9.38 15.48
C ASP A 134 12.57 10.35 16.67
N LYS A 135 11.46 10.35 17.39
CA LYS A 135 11.25 11.16 18.59
C LYS A 135 10.94 10.27 19.78
N TYR A 136 11.59 10.53 20.90
CA TYR A 136 11.39 9.80 22.13
C TYR A 136 10.86 10.77 23.19
N TYR A 137 9.78 10.40 23.84
CA TYR A 137 9.17 11.18 24.91
C TYR A 137 9.37 10.47 26.25
N LYS A 138 9.79 11.22 27.21
CA LYS A 138 9.93 10.72 28.59
C LYS A 138 8.57 10.62 29.28
#